data_189c8f7dd350c129c15d5661284399a1
#
_entry.id   189c8f7dd350c129c15d5661284399a1
#
_cell.length_a   1.000
_cell.length_b   1.000
_cell.length_c   1.000
_cell.angle_alpha   90.00
_cell.angle_beta   90.00
_cell.angle_gamma   90.00
#
_symmetry.space_group_name_H-M   'P 1'
#
loop_
_entity.id
_entity.type
_entity.pdbx_description
1 polymer ?
#
loop_
_entity_poly.entity_id
_entity_poly.type
_entity_poly.pdbx_seq_one_letter_code
_entity_poly.pdbx_strand_id
1 'polypeptide(L)'
;MRILALPVLALPLAACAGYSEPAPSPSNPGDAMRGNCNAEPAQAHVGQQATERTGAAILAESGAEVLRWGPPNSAWTMDYRTDRVNVRYDEARQITEITCG
;
A
#
# COMPACT_ATOMS: atom_id res chain seq x y z
N MET A 1 11.19 3.27 -73.73
CA MET A 1 11.18 3.07 -73.22
C MET A 1 11.44 2.72 -72.03
N ARG A 2 11.43 2.88 -71.16
CA ARG A 2 11.77 2.57 -70.05
C ARG A 2 10.83 2.51 -69.10
N ILE A 3 10.62 1.82 -68.47
CA ILE A 3 9.77 1.72 -67.51
C ILE A 3 10.27 1.69 -66.32
N LEU A 4 9.89 2.27 -65.53
CA LEU A 4 10.38 2.31 -64.37
C LEU A 4 9.61 1.61 -63.44
N ALA A 5 9.97 0.80 -62.95
CA ALA A 5 9.33 0.12 -62.01
C ALA A 5 9.43 0.71 -60.75
N LEU A 6 8.52 0.92 -60.16
CA LEU A 6 8.59 1.43 -58.99
C LEU A 6 8.54 0.54 -57.93
N PRO A 7 9.17 0.53 -57.08
CA PRO A 7 9.22 -0.30 -55.97
C PRO A 7 8.25 0.04 -55.02
N VAL A 8 7.61 -0.74 -54.73
CA VAL A 8 6.68 -0.48 -53.85
C VAL A 8 7.19 -0.71 -52.59
N LEU A 9 7.08 0.03 -51.70
CA LEU A 9 7.53 -0.11 -50.48
C LEU A 9 6.62 -0.63 -49.64
N ALA A 10 6.72 -1.55 -49.17
CA ALA A 10 5.91 -2.06 -48.24
C ALA A 10 6.32 -1.70 -46.96
N LEU A 11 5.62 -1.21 -46.24
CA LEU A 11 5.96 -0.90 -45.04
C LEU A 11 5.49 -1.75 -44.09
N PRO A 12 6.07 -2.22 -43.32
CA PRO A 12 5.71 -3.07 -42.32
C PRO A 12 5.16 -2.38 -41.26
N LEU A 13 4.23 -2.72 -40.73
CA LEU A 13 3.70 -2.20 -39.76
C LEU A 13 4.08 -2.73 -38.59
N ALA A 14 4.64 -2.30 -37.87
CA ALA A 14 5.02 -2.69 -36.68
C ALA A 14 3.94 -2.76 -35.82
N ALA A 15 3.51 -3.66 -35.56
CA ALA A 15 2.48 -3.71 -34.75
C ALA A 15 2.98 -3.61 -33.49
N CYS A 16 2.79 -2.79 -32.81
CA CYS A 16 3.29 -2.69 -31.63
C CYS A 16 2.61 -3.31 -30.72
N ALA A 17 2.55 -4.26 -30.70
CA ALA A 17 1.93 -4.83 -29.80
C ALA A 17 2.53 -4.86 -28.62
N GLY A 18 3.38 -4.32 -28.36
CA GLY A 18 4.04 -4.37 -27.20
C GLY A 18 3.33 -4.07 -26.04
N TYR A 19 2.24 -3.75 -26.01
CA TYR A 19 1.63 -3.38 -24.93
C TYR A 19 1.34 -4.45 -24.11
N SER A 20 2.00 -4.61 -23.12
CA SER A 20 1.70 -5.63 -22.30
C SER A 20 1.12 -5.04 -21.17
N GLU A 21 -0.03 -5.23 -20.89
CA GLU A 21 -0.57 -4.75 -19.86
C GLU A 21 -0.08 -5.35 -18.71
N PRO A 22 0.18 -4.69 -17.74
CA PRO A 22 0.68 -5.16 -16.55
C PRO A 22 -0.29 -6.12 -16.05
N ALA A 23 0.13 -7.21 -15.91
CA ALA A 23 -0.68 -8.18 -15.39
C ALA A 23 -1.08 -7.74 -14.05
N PRO A 24 -2.18 -7.98 -13.65
CA PRO A 24 -2.61 -7.66 -12.37
C PRO A 24 -1.73 -8.42 -11.52
N SER A 25 -1.19 -7.82 -10.62
CA SER A 25 -0.33 -8.42 -9.84
C SER A 25 -0.92 -9.63 -9.37
N PRO A 26 -0.30 -10.61 -9.39
CA PRO A 26 -0.79 -11.82 -8.93
C PRO A 26 -0.94 -11.63 -7.52
N SER A 27 -1.85 -12.16 -6.98
CA SER A 27 -2.07 -12.01 -5.68
C SER A 27 -0.86 -12.38 -5.03
N ASN A 28 -0.16 -11.48 -4.58
CA ASN A 28 0.90 -11.83 -3.84
C ASN A 28 0.31 -12.11 -2.51
N PRO A 29 1.01 -12.74 -1.64
CA PRO A 29 0.51 -13.07 -0.34
C PRO A 29 -0.04 -11.88 0.38
N GLY A 30 0.45 -10.75 0.05
CA GLY A 30 -0.04 -9.58 0.66
C GLY A 30 -1.46 -9.28 0.28
N ASP A 31 -1.81 -9.55 -0.94
CA ASP A 31 -3.16 -9.30 -1.36
C ASP A 31 -4.11 -10.30 -0.77
N ALA A 32 -3.68 -11.49 -0.60
CA ALA A 32 -4.53 -12.48 -0.05
C ALA A 32 -4.78 -12.18 1.40
N MET A 33 -3.94 -11.41 2.03
CA MET A 33 -4.14 -11.08 3.39
C MET A 33 -4.62 -9.67 3.54
N ARG A 34 -5.23 -9.13 2.49
CA ARG A 34 -5.70 -7.80 2.57
C ARG A 34 -6.65 -7.70 3.70
N GLY A 35 -6.56 -6.73 4.52
CA GLY A 35 -7.37 -6.58 5.67
C GLY A 35 -6.69 -7.12 6.92
N ASN A 36 -5.67 -7.91 6.76
CA ASN A 36 -4.96 -8.41 7.91
C ASN A 36 -3.83 -7.46 8.22
N CYS A 37 -3.76 -7.05 9.43
CA CYS A 37 -2.79 -6.08 9.85
C CYS A 37 -1.45 -6.71 10.12
N ASN A 38 -0.39 -6.03 9.72
CA ASN A 38 0.96 -6.45 10.05
C ASN A 38 1.67 -5.19 10.54
N ALA A 39 1.93 -5.10 11.81
CA ALA A 39 2.50 -3.89 12.37
C ALA A 39 3.99 -3.72 12.13
N GLU A 40 4.67 -4.76 11.71
CA GLU A 40 6.10 -4.67 11.50
C GLU A 40 6.55 -3.56 10.56
N PRO A 41 6.00 -3.44 9.37
CA PRO A 41 6.45 -2.39 8.46
C PRO A 41 6.18 -0.99 8.99
N ALA A 42 5.29 -0.86 9.93
CA ALA A 42 4.94 0.46 10.42
C ALA A 42 5.74 0.87 11.65
N GLN A 43 6.60 0.00 12.16
CA GLN A 43 7.34 0.31 13.39
C GLN A 43 8.25 1.53 13.26
N ALA A 44 8.64 1.88 12.06
CA ALA A 44 9.49 3.03 11.88
C ALA A 44 8.81 4.33 12.28
N HIS A 45 7.52 4.30 12.43
CA HIS A 45 6.79 5.51 12.81
C HIS A 45 6.71 5.72 14.33
N VAL A 46 7.19 4.74 15.10
CA VAL A 46 7.21 4.92 16.53
C VAL A 46 8.19 6.06 16.82
N GLY A 47 7.77 6.98 17.62
CA GLY A 47 8.57 8.16 17.91
C GLY A 47 8.18 9.36 17.07
N GLN A 48 7.37 9.16 16.07
CA GLN A 48 6.92 10.28 15.25
C GLN A 48 5.65 10.88 15.83
N GLN A 49 5.25 12.01 15.30
CA GLN A 49 4.06 12.67 15.79
C GLN A 49 2.80 11.97 15.30
N ALA A 50 1.83 11.89 16.17
CA ALA A 50 0.58 11.24 15.82
C ALA A 50 -0.29 12.21 15.03
N THR A 51 -0.07 12.29 13.75
CA THR A 51 -0.84 13.16 12.87
C THR A 51 -1.64 12.35 11.90
N GLU A 52 -2.56 12.98 11.20
CA GLU A 52 -3.32 12.26 10.23
C GLU A 52 -2.46 11.72 9.15
N ARG A 53 -1.43 12.43 8.76
CA ARG A 53 -0.55 11.97 7.72
C ARG A 53 0.22 10.72 8.18
N THR A 54 0.72 10.73 9.40
CA THR A 54 1.43 9.58 9.90
C THR A 54 0.46 8.41 10.04
N GLY A 55 -0.76 8.69 10.47
CA GLY A 55 -1.75 7.64 10.59
C GLY A 55 -2.07 7.00 9.25
N ALA A 56 -2.17 7.81 8.20
CA ALA A 56 -2.45 7.28 6.88
C ALA A 56 -1.30 6.39 6.41
N ALA A 57 -0.07 6.79 6.71
CA ALA A 57 1.08 5.99 6.32
C ALA A 57 1.08 4.67 7.07
N ILE A 58 0.78 4.70 8.36
CA ILE A 58 0.74 3.49 9.15
C ILE A 58 -0.36 2.57 8.64
N LEU A 59 -1.50 3.12 8.32
CA LEU A 59 -2.59 2.31 7.83
C LEU A 59 -2.19 1.61 6.54
N ALA A 60 -1.57 2.34 5.63
CA ALA A 60 -1.16 1.75 4.36
C ALA A 60 -0.07 0.71 4.54
N GLU A 61 0.91 1.02 5.37
CA GLU A 61 2.03 0.10 5.52
C GLU A 61 1.68 -1.15 6.29
N SER A 62 0.73 -1.06 7.18
CA SER A 62 0.34 -2.23 7.95
C SER A 62 -0.65 -3.11 7.20
N GLY A 63 -1.22 -2.59 6.14
CA GLY A 63 -2.22 -3.36 5.41
C GLY A 63 -3.55 -3.44 6.12
N ALA A 64 -3.70 -2.74 7.22
CA ALA A 64 -4.94 -2.79 7.97
C ALA A 64 -6.02 -1.99 7.26
N GLU A 65 -7.24 -2.28 7.55
CA GLU A 65 -8.32 -1.52 6.99
C GLU A 65 -8.78 -0.43 7.92
N VAL A 66 -8.50 -0.58 9.20
CA VAL A 66 -8.97 0.37 10.19
C VAL A 66 -7.82 0.74 11.10
N LEU A 67 -7.74 1.98 11.49
CA LEU A 67 -6.73 2.42 12.43
C LEU A 67 -7.42 2.94 13.67
N ARG A 68 -6.94 2.56 14.83
CA ARG A 68 -7.49 3.07 16.07
C ARG A 68 -6.40 3.84 16.80
N TRP A 69 -6.69 5.07 17.14
CA TRP A 69 -5.76 5.86 17.90
C TRP A 69 -5.95 5.57 19.40
N GLY A 70 -4.85 5.46 20.09
CA GLY A 70 -4.89 5.21 21.52
C GLY A 70 -4.28 6.37 22.29
N PRO A 71 -5.08 7.30 22.73
CA PRO A 71 -4.58 8.43 23.51
C PRO A 71 -3.99 7.97 24.83
N PRO A 72 -3.23 8.82 25.47
CA PRO A 72 -2.62 8.41 26.71
C PRO A 72 -3.69 8.08 27.75
N ASN A 73 -3.39 7.11 28.54
CA ASN A 73 -4.29 6.71 29.62
C ASN A 73 -5.64 6.18 29.18
N SER A 74 -5.73 5.72 27.95
CA SER A 74 -6.98 5.17 27.48
C SER A 74 -6.98 3.68 27.66
N ALA A 75 -8.12 3.14 28.01
CA ALA A 75 -8.24 1.71 28.13
C ALA A 75 -8.92 1.20 26.89
N TRP A 76 -8.45 0.09 26.38
CA TRP A 76 -9.06 -0.47 25.19
C TRP A 76 -9.89 -1.67 25.56
N THR A 77 -10.92 -1.87 24.79
CA THR A 77 -11.74 -3.05 24.99
C THR A 77 -10.99 -4.25 24.49
N MET A 78 -11.45 -5.40 24.85
CA MET A 78 -10.75 -6.61 24.50
C MET A 78 -11.18 -7.17 23.17
N ASP A 79 -11.81 -6.40 22.34
CA ASP A 79 -12.26 -6.89 21.07
C ASP A 79 -11.12 -6.88 20.09
N TYR A 80 -10.69 -8.00 19.69
CA TYR A 80 -9.56 -8.13 18.79
C TYR A 80 -10.03 -8.13 17.35
N ARG A 81 -9.34 -7.43 16.47
CA ARG A 81 -9.67 -7.43 15.07
C ARG A 81 -8.41 -7.62 14.24
N THR A 82 -8.47 -8.52 13.28
CA THR A 82 -7.29 -8.79 12.46
C THR A 82 -7.05 -7.70 11.44
N ASP A 83 -8.03 -6.85 11.19
CA ASP A 83 -7.92 -5.81 10.20
C ASP A 83 -7.65 -4.44 10.80
N ARG A 84 -7.30 -4.38 12.07
CA ARG A 84 -7.13 -3.10 12.73
C ARG A 84 -5.71 -2.88 13.21
N VAL A 85 -5.16 -1.70 12.97
CA VAL A 85 -3.86 -1.33 13.50
C VAL A 85 -4.12 -0.34 14.60
N ASN A 86 -3.46 -0.51 15.74
CA ASN A 86 -3.64 0.33 16.89
C ASN A 86 -2.39 1.19 17.07
N VAL A 87 -2.57 2.47 17.23
CA VAL A 87 -1.45 3.38 17.37
C VAL A 87 -1.62 4.15 18.66
N ARG A 88 -0.76 3.87 19.62
CA ARG A 88 -0.83 4.57 20.89
C ARG A 88 0.13 5.73 20.88
N TYR A 89 -0.24 6.80 21.52
CA TYR A 89 0.63 7.96 21.62
C TYR A 89 0.56 8.56 23.01
N ASP A 90 1.57 9.34 23.36
CA ASP A 90 1.65 9.90 24.68
C ASP A 90 1.11 11.35 24.70
N GLU A 91 1.28 12.00 25.82
CA GLU A 91 0.74 13.33 25.96
C GLU A 91 1.41 14.35 25.08
N ALA A 92 2.59 14.08 24.59
CA ALA A 92 3.25 14.93 23.64
C ALA A 92 2.83 14.57 22.23
N ARG A 93 1.88 13.63 22.09
CA ARG A 93 1.40 13.16 20.81
C ARG A 93 2.48 12.43 20.03
N GLN A 94 3.40 11.82 20.75
CA GLN A 94 4.42 11.07 20.09
C GLN A 94 4.00 9.63 20.12
N ILE A 95 4.12 8.95 19.00
CA ILE A 95 3.68 7.56 18.90
C ILE A 95 4.59 6.67 19.72
N THR A 96 4.02 5.89 20.60
CA THR A 96 4.78 5.03 21.48
C THR A 96 4.68 3.56 21.14
N GLU A 97 3.59 3.17 20.48
CA GLU A 97 3.41 1.76 20.22
C GLU A 97 2.50 1.55 19.02
N ILE A 98 2.82 0.61 18.17
CA ILE A 98 1.97 0.28 17.02
C ILE A 98 1.79 -1.22 17.04
N THR A 99 0.56 -1.65 17.14
CA THR A 99 0.25 -3.08 17.19
C THR A 99 -0.97 -3.40 16.35
N CYS A 100 -1.25 -4.66 16.16
CA CYS A 100 -2.44 -5.08 15.46
C CYS A 100 -3.41 -5.70 16.46
N GLY A 101 -4.66 -5.60 16.21
CA GLY A 101 -5.59 -6.26 17.10
C GLY A 101 -6.86 -5.55 17.47
#